data_d13bd68e41cce7f4119ecb7505f18c9f
#
_entry.id   d13bd68e41cce7f4119ecb7505f18c9f
#
_cell.length_a   1.000
_cell.length_b   1.000
_cell.length_c   1.000
_cell.angle_alpha   90.00
_cell.angle_beta   90.00
_cell.angle_gamma   90.00
#
_symmetry.space_group_name_H-M   'P 1'
#
loop_
_entity.id
_entity.type
_entity.pdbx_description
1 polymer ?
#
loop_
_entity_poly.entity_id
_entity_poly.type
_entity_poly.pdbx_seq_one_letter_code
_entity_poly.pdbx_strand_id
1 'polypeptide(L)'
;TDGEGIRTQAFDPSKLTDPSLIIYAPVRVLGNKTIVTNGDQTDTIYEGLDKQLTFEQSLRSREFEPDGPNYTPRISGVMHIENGNYSYAMSILKSDNGNPDSCLRYTYAYEKAVPGEGRFIHTYKCDGNPLPSFEGEPKLVDIPDDMDAFTELLWNSLNADNKVSLFVRY
;
A
#
# COMPACT_ATOMS: atom_id res chain seq x y z
N THR A 1 4.19 -15.18 -7.75
CA THR A 1 4.90 -14.04 -8.40
C THR A 1 4.28 -13.76 -9.75
N ASP A 2 4.38 -12.53 -10.22
CA ASP A 2 3.93 -12.07 -11.52
C ASP A 2 5.07 -11.20 -12.12
N GLY A 3 5.97 -11.85 -12.87
CA GLY A 3 7.23 -11.24 -13.28
C GLY A 3 8.06 -10.81 -12.05
N GLU A 4 8.47 -9.54 -12.00
CA GLU A 4 9.15 -8.95 -10.85
C GLU A 4 8.19 -8.51 -9.73
N GLY A 5 6.88 -8.61 -9.96
CA GLY A 5 5.82 -8.24 -9.03
C GLY A 5 5.15 -9.45 -8.36
N ILE A 6 4.02 -9.17 -7.74
CA ILE A 6 3.16 -10.13 -7.06
C ILE A 6 1.73 -9.90 -7.49
N ARG A 7 0.96 -10.98 -7.60
CA ARG A 7 -0.49 -10.96 -7.80
C ARG A 7 -1.18 -11.78 -6.72
N THR A 8 -2.27 -11.29 -6.19
CA THR A 8 -3.13 -12.04 -5.28
C THR A 8 -3.89 -13.13 -6.03
N GLN A 9 -4.27 -14.17 -5.33
CA GLN A 9 -5.07 -15.28 -5.85
C GLN A 9 -6.11 -15.66 -4.80
N ALA A 10 -7.33 -15.96 -5.24
CA ALA A 10 -8.35 -16.46 -4.33
C ALA A 10 -7.96 -17.84 -3.77
N PHE A 11 -8.03 -18.00 -2.46
CA PHE A 11 -7.85 -19.31 -1.82
C PHE A 11 -8.99 -20.27 -2.17
N ASP A 12 -10.23 -19.76 -2.17
CA ASP A 12 -11.43 -20.48 -2.57
C ASP A 12 -12.22 -19.66 -3.61
N PRO A 13 -12.06 -19.97 -4.92
CA PRO A 13 -12.74 -19.23 -5.98
C PRO A 13 -14.27 -19.26 -5.89
N SER A 14 -14.86 -20.26 -5.22
CA SER A 14 -16.31 -20.38 -5.09
C SER A 14 -16.92 -19.33 -4.14
N LYS A 15 -16.09 -18.70 -3.29
CA LYS A 15 -16.50 -17.67 -2.34
C LYS A 15 -16.25 -16.25 -2.83
N LEU A 16 -15.78 -16.10 -4.06
CA LEU A 16 -15.49 -14.81 -4.68
C LEU A 16 -16.81 -14.10 -5.07
N THR A 17 -17.16 -13.05 -4.32
CA THR A 17 -18.33 -12.21 -4.63
C THR A 17 -17.97 -11.08 -5.58
N ASP A 18 -16.81 -10.43 -5.37
CA ASP A 18 -16.26 -9.41 -6.25
C ASP A 18 -14.75 -9.65 -6.47
N PRO A 19 -14.37 -10.20 -7.64
CA PRO A 19 -12.96 -10.43 -7.95
C PRO A 19 -12.10 -9.17 -7.93
N SER A 20 -12.64 -8.00 -8.26
CA SER A 20 -11.87 -6.75 -8.39
C SER A 20 -11.29 -6.26 -7.06
N LEU A 21 -11.94 -6.56 -5.94
CA LEU A 21 -11.48 -6.20 -4.61
C LEU A 21 -10.42 -7.18 -4.04
N ILE A 22 -10.31 -8.36 -4.64
CA ILE A 22 -9.48 -9.46 -4.10
C ILE A 22 -8.33 -9.82 -5.03
N ILE A 23 -8.56 -9.79 -6.35
CA ILE A 23 -7.56 -10.20 -7.36
C ILE A 23 -6.93 -8.96 -7.99
N TYR A 24 -5.78 -8.58 -7.48
CA TYR A 24 -4.99 -7.45 -7.98
C TYR A 24 -3.49 -7.74 -7.84
N ALA A 25 -2.65 -6.88 -8.39
CA ALA A 25 -1.21 -6.97 -8.21
C ALA A 25 -0.78 -6.00 -7.08
N PRO A 26 -0.58 -6.44 -5.82
CA PRO A 26 -0.18 -5.55 -4.73
C PRO A 26 1.23 -4.97 -4.94
N VAL A 27 2.05 -5.58 -5.78
CA VAL A 27 3.39 -5.10 -6.12
C VAL A 27 3.58 -5.15 -7.64
N ARG A 28 3.96 -4.02 -8.23
CA ARG A 28 4.41 -3.91 -9.63
C ARG A 28 5.71 -3.13 -9.72
N VAL A 29 6.51 -3.47 -10.73
CA VAL A 29 7.77 -2.80 -11.02
C VAL A 29 7.69 -2.12 -12.39
N LEU A 30 8.08 -0.86 -12.46
CA LEU A 30 8.17 -0.06 -13.69
C LEU A 30 9.59 0.55 -13.78
N GLY A 31 10.48 -0.08 -14.54
CA GLY A 31 11.89 0.32 -14.59
C GLY A 31 12.52 0.31 -13.19
N ASN A 32 12.97 1.47 -12.73
CA ASN A 32 13.57 1.65 -11.41
C ASN A 32 12.57 2.03 -10.29
N LYS A 33 11.28 1.86 -10.54
CA LYS A 33 10.21 2.15 -9.58
C LYS A 33 9.54 0.86 -9.11
N THR A 34 9.39 0.72 -7.80
CA THR A 34 8.56 -0.34 -7.18
C THR A 34 7.31 0.31 -6.60
N ILE A 35 6.15 -0.18 -7.02
CA ILE A 35 4.82 0.29 -6.61
C ILE A 35 4.22 -0.77 -5.70
N VAL A 36 3.71 -0.35 -4.54
CA VAL A 36 3.06 -1.24 -3.55
C VAL A 36 1.75 -0.64 -3.12
N THR A 37 0.68 -1.43 -3.10
CA THR A 37 -0.64 -0.98 -2.65
C THR A 37 -1.44 -2.09 -1.95
N ASN A 38 -2.53 -1.71 -1.30
CA ASN A 38 -3.51 -2.64 -0.73
C ASN A 38 -4.71 -2.93 -1.63
N GLY A 39 -4.68 -2.57 -2.91
CA GLY A 39 -5.81 -2.78 -3.82
C GLY A 39 -5.42 -2.64 -5.30
N ASP A 40 -6.41 -2.62 -6.17
CA ASP A 40 -6.26 -2.55 -7.63
C ASP A 40 -5.72 -1.21 -8.16
N GLN A 41 -5.61 -0.19 -7.31
CA GLN A 41 -4.99 1.08 -7.67
C GLN A 41 -3.51 0.96 -8.06
N THR A 42 -2.88 -0.19 -7.82
CA THR A 42 -1.51 -0.48 -8.32
C THR A 42 -1.43 -0.30 -9.82
N ASP A 43 -2.42 -0.84 -10.55
CA ASP A 43 -2.47 -0.73 -12.01
C ASP A 43 -2.68 0.71 -12.46
N THR A 44 -3.52 1.46 -11.75
CA THR A 44 -3.74 2.90 -12.00
C THR A 44 -2.45 3.71 -11.84
N ILE A 45 -1.69 3.44 -10.78
CA ILE A 45 -0.40 4.11 -10.53
C ILE A 45 0.61 3.72 -11.61
N TYR A 46 0.72 2.42 -11.92
CA TYR A 46 1.63 1.92 -12.94
C TYR A 46 1.38 2.60 -14.30
N GLU A 47 0.13 2.59 -14.77
CA GLU A 47 -0.24 3.21 -16.05
C GLU A 47 -0.04 4.73 -16.05
N GLY A 48 -0.30 5.40 -14.92
CA GLY A 48 -0.06 6.82 -14.78
C GLY A 48 1.41 7.18 -14.87
N LEU A 49 2.26 6.48 -14.13
CA LEU A 49 3.72 6.67 -14.16
C LEU A 49 4.33 6.32 -15.53
N ASP A 50 3.81 5.30 -16.22
CA ASP A 50 4.22 4.96 -17.59
C ASP A 50 3.89 6.07 -18.59
N LYS A 51 2.77 6.77 -18.37
CA LYS A 51 2.37 7.99 -19.12
C LYS A 51 3.02 9.27 -18.61
N GLN A 52 4.05 9.17 -17.75
CA GLN A 52 4.80 10.29 -17.17
C GLN A 52 3.98 11.22 -16.25
N LEU A 53 2.88 10.75 -15.70
CA LEU A 53 2.17 11.45 -14.63
C LEU A 53 2.96 11.31 -13.31
N THR A 54 2.75 12.24 -12.39
CA THR A 54 3.26 12.09 -11.02
C THR A 54 2.47 11.01 -10.26
N PHE A 55 2.99 10.55 -9.13
CA PHE A 55 2.32 9.61 -8.24
C PHE A 55 0.93 10.14 -7.82
N GLU A 56 0.84 11.40 -7.39
CA GLU A 56 -0.42 12.04 -7.00
C GLU A 56 -1.38 12.19 -8.18
N GLN A 57 -0.87 12.59 -9.35
CA GLN A 57 -1.71 12.71 -10.56
C GLN A 57 -2.30 11.37 -10.96
N SER A 58 -1.52 10.28 -10.85
CA SER A 58 -1.98 8.93 -11.16
C SER A 58 -3.15 8.49 -10.26
N LEU A 59 -3.18 8.94 -9.00
CA LEU A 59 -4.21 8.59 -8.04
C LEU A 59 -5.46 9.49 -8.10
N ARG A 60 -5.50 10.53 -8.94
CA ARG A 60 -6.62 11.48 -8.96
C ARG A 60 -7.97 10.86 -9.34
N SER A 61 -7.97 9.80 -10.12
CA SER A 61 -9.17 9.06 -10.52
C SER A 61 -9.63 8.02 -9.49
N ARG A 62 -8.90 7.85 -8.40
CA ARG A 62 -9.20 6.85 -7.37
C ARG A 62 -9.67 7.51 -6.09
N GLU A 63 -10.49 6.79 -5.36
CA GLU A 63 -10.96 7.12 -4.02
C GLU A 63 -10.75 5.92 -3.09
N PHE A 64 -11.24 5.97 -1.87
CA PHE A 64 -11.33 4.82 -0.97
C PHE A 64 -12.22 3.72 -1.56
N GLU A 65 -12.27 2.54 -0.96
CA GLU A 65 -13.11 1.44 -1.44
C GLU A 65 -14.59 1.69 -1.13
N PRO A 66 -15.51 1.30 -2.04
CA PRO A 66 -16.94 1.54 -1.88
C PRO A 66 -17.61 0.48 -0.97
N ASP A 67 -16.93 0.10 0.10
CA ASP A 67 -17.33 -0.96 1.03
C ASP A 67 -17.93 -0.41 2.33
N GLY A 68 -18.92 0.49 2.21
CA GLY A 68 -19.61 1.03 3.40
C GLY A 68 -20.06 -0.06 4.38
N PRO A 69 -19.96 0.17 5.69
CA PRO A 69 -19.67 1.46 6.35
C PRO A 69 -18.18 1.76 6.59
N ASN A 70 -17.26 0.83 6.26
CA ASN A 70 -15.84 1.00 6.56
C ASN A 70 -15.16 2.00 5.61
N TYR A 71 -15.59 2.04 4.33
CA TYR A 71 -14.94 2.84 3.29
C TYR A 71 -13.42 2.69 3.35
N THR A 72 -12.98 1.43 3.17
CA THR A 72 -11.58 1.00 3.34
C THR A 72 -10.61 1.95 2.66
N PRO A 73 -9.67 2.55 3.40
CA PRO A 73 -8.68 3.43 2.81
C PRO A 73 -7.81 2.71 1.81
N ARG A 74 -7.53 3.36 0.67
CA ARG A 74 -6.51 2.90 -0.27
C ARG A 74 -5.17 3.48 0.12
N ILE A 75 -4.25 2.62 0.53
CA ILE A 75 -2.87 2.99 0.83
C ILE A 75 -1.96 2.55 -0.31
N SER A 76 -1.00 3.40 -0.63
CA SER A 76 -0.08 3.17 -1.75
C SER A 76 1.31 3.68 -1.40
N GLY A 77 2.32 3.04 -1.96
CA GLY A 77 3.70 3.47 -1.90
C GLY A 77 4.38 3.33 -3.26
N VAL A 78 5.29 4.24 -3.56
CA VAL A 78 6.22 4.13 -4.68
C VAL A 78 7.63 4.40 -4.19
N MET A 79 8.55 3.49 -4.49
CA MET A 79 9.98 3.68 -4.25
C MET A 79 10.68 3.84 -5.59
N HIS A 80 11.55 4.82 -5.68
CA HIS A 80 12.37 5.11 -6.84
C HIS A 80 13.84 4.94 -6.49
N ILE A 81 14.55 4.09 -7.24
CA ILE A 81 15.97 3.80 -7.04
C ILE A 81 16.73 4.35 -8.22
N GLU A 82 17.68 5.25 -7.97
CA GLU A 82 18.50 5.85 -9.01
C GLU A 82 19.94 6.08 -8.53
N ASN A 83 20.91 5.54 -9.27
CA ASN A 83 22.35 5.69 -8.99
C ASN A 83 22.76 5.34 -7.55
N GLY A 84 22.15 4.28 -6.98
CA GLY A 84 22.42 3.83 -5.61
C GLY A 84 21.77 4.69 -4.52
N ASN A 85 20.98 5.69 -4.90
CA ASN A 85 20.13 6.45 -3.99
C ASN A 85 18.69 6.03 -4.16
N TYR A 86 17.87 6.26 -3.14
CA TYR A 86 16.45 5.99 -3.21
C TYR A 86 15.63 7.12 -2.58
N SER A 87 14.47 7.33 -3.16
CA SER A 87 13.41 8.18 -2.62
C SER A 87 12.11 7.40 -2.64
N TYR A 88 11.17 7.79 -1.83
CA TYR A 88 9.86 7.15 -1.85
C TYR A 88 8.75 8.13 -1.49
N ALA A 89 7.54 7.79 -1.91
CA ALA A 89 6.33 8.49 -1.50
C ALA A 89 5.27 7.48 -1.06
N MET A 90 4.45 7.89 -0.11
CA MET A 90 3.31 7.14 0.38
C MET A 90 2.03 7.96 0.22
N SER A 91 0.90 7.32 0.00
CA SER A 91 -0.39 7.97 -0.14
C SER A 91 -1.47 7.21 0.62
N ILE A 92 -2.45 7.95 1.11
CA ILE A 92 -3.71 7.41 1.61
C ILE A 92 -4.88 8.20 1.01
N LEU A 93 -5.86 7.46 0.48
CA LEU A 93 -7.16 7.95 0.05
C LEU A 93 -8.19 7.40 1.02
N LYS A 94 -8.89 8.25 1.75
CA LYS A 94 -9.83 7.82 2.78
C LYS A 94 -11.08 8.69 2.83
N SER A 95 -12.17 8.17 3.37
CA SER A 95 -13.39 8.96 3.58
C SER A 95 -13.15 10.03 4.64
N ASP A 96 -13.83 11.17 4.50
CA ASP A 96 -13.88 12.21 5.51
C ASP A 96 -14.93 11.83 6.56
N ASN A 97 -14.47 11.30 7.69
CA ASN A 97 -15.32 10.85 8.79
C ASN A 97 -16.46 9.88 8.37
N GLY A 98 -16.18 8.98 7.43
CA GLY A 98 -17.15 8.02 6.92
C GLY A 98 -18.15 8.62 5.92
N ASN A 99 -17.93 9.83 5.42
CA ASN A 99 -18.76 10.42 4.37
C ASN A 99 -18.43 9.77 3.01
N PRO A 100 -19.42 9.09 2.36
CA PRO A 100 -19.20 8.44 1.07
C PRO A 100 -18.89 9.40 -0.09
N ASP A 101 -19.28 10.67 0.05
CA ASP A 101 -19.15 11.67 -1.01
C ASP A 101 -17.91 12.57 -0.85
N SER A 102 -17.06 12.29 0.17
CA SER A 102 -15.88 13.11 0.45
C SER A 102 -14.64 12.26 0.64
N CYS A 103 -13.69 12.39 -0.28
CA CYS A 103 -12.40 11.71 -0.24
C CYS A 103 -11.27 12.65 0.18
N LEU A 104 -10.64 12.34 1.31
CA LEU A 104 -9.40 12.96 1.75
C LEU A 104 -8.21 12.28 1.07
N ARG A 105 -7.25 13.08 0.60
CA ARG A 105 -6.07 12.64 -0.15
C ARG A 105 -4.82 13.18 0.51
N TYR A 106 -3.98 12.30 1.01
CA TYR A 106 -2.69 12.67 1.59
C TYR A 106 -1.57 12.01 0.82
N THR A 107 -0.50 12.75 0.57
CA THR A 107 0.76 12.24 0.01
C THR A 107 1.92 12.71 0.89
N TYR A 108 2.80 11.77 1.22
CA TYR A 108 3.99 11.97 2.03
C TYR A 108 5.21 11.62 1.17
N ALA A 109 6.03 12.60 0.83
CA ALA A 109 7.20 12.42 -0.02
C ALA A 109 8.49 12.49 0.81
N TYR A 110 9.36 11.51 0.60
CA TYR A 110 10.65 11.36 1.27
C TYR A 110 11.76 11.38 0.20
N GLU A 111 12.23 12.59 -0.14
CA GLU A 111 13.20 12.80 -1.23
C GLU A 111 14.59 12.28 -0.90
N LYS A 112 14.92 12.25 0.39
CA LYS A 112 16.19 11.73 0.90
C LYS A 112 15.89 10.71 1.98
N ALA A 113 15.84 9.45 1.56
CA ALA A 113 15.70 8.37 2.50
C ALA A 113 16.99 8.21 3.34
N VAL A 114 16.80 7.87 4.61
CA VAL A 114 17.90 7.64 5.55
C VAL A 114 18.10 6.14 5.68
N PRO A 115 19.30 5.60 5.42
CA PRO A 115 19.58 4.18 5.62
C PRO A 115 19.26 3.74 7.05
N GLY A 116 18.61 2.57 7.19
CA GLY A 116 18.16 2.05 8.49
C GLY A 116 16.84 2.63 9.00
N GLU A 117 16.28 3.65 8.33
CA GLU A 117 14.98 4.24 8.67
C GLU A 117 13.94 3.96 7.59
N GLY A 118 12.71 3.69 8.01
CA GLY A 118 11.56 3.52 7.13
C GLY A 118 10.31 4.20 7.66
N ARG A 119 9.25 4.11 6.88
CA ARG A 119 7.93 4.66 7.24
C ARG A 119 6.88 3.58 7.13
N PHE A 120 6.02 3.53 8.14
CA PHE A 120 4.95 2.56 8.23
C PHE A 120 3.59 3.26 8.11
N ILE A 121 2.81 2.84 7.12
CA ILE A 121 1.42 3.23 6.93
C ILE A 121 0.53 1.99 6.97
N HIS A 122 -0.65 2.11 7.52
CA HIS A 122 -1.62 1.02 7.61
C HIS A 122 -3.03 1.51 7.31
N THR A 123 -3.94 0.59 6.99
CA THR A 123 -5.29 0.92 6.52
C THR A 123 -6.17 1.47 7.65
N TYR A 124 -6.20 0.78 8.80
CA TYR A 124 -7.05 1.11 9.93
C TYR A 124 -6.25 1.50 11.17
N LYS A 125 -6.78 2.41 11.95
CA LYS A 125 -6.15 2.90 13.19
C LYS A 125 -6.16 1.87 14.31
N CYS A 126 -7.28 1.16 14.47
CA CYS A 126 -7.55 0.15 15.49
C CYS A 126 -8.80 -0.62 15.13
N ASP A 127 -9.20 -1.57 15.98
CA ASP A 127 -10.50 -2.23 15.89
C ASP A 127 -11.65 -1.25 16.11
N GLY A 128 -12.79 -1.55 15.50
CA GLY A 128 -14.00 -0.72 15.59
C GLY A 128 -15.13 -1.22 14.71
N ASN A 129 -16.30 -0.60 14.85
CA ASN A 129 -17.45 -0.85 13.98
C ASN A 129 -18.21 0.47 13.75
N PRO A 130 -18.05 1.15 12.62
CA PRO A 130 -17.10 0.81 11.54
C PRO A 130 -15.63 0.91 11.96
N LEU A 131 -14.74 0.28 11.18
CA LEU A 131 -13.29 0.34 11.40
C LEU A 131 -12.77 1.77 11.15
N PRO A 132 -12.13 2.43 12.14
CA PRO A 132 -11.61 3.78 11.94
C PRO A 132 -10.39 3.78 11.03
N SER A 133 -10.36 4.68 10.05
CA SER A 133 -9.22 4.87 9.14
C SER A 133 -7.97 5.33 9.86
N PHE A 134 -6.79 4.99 9.30
CA PHE A 134 -5.51 5.55 9.72
C PHE A 134 -5.53 7.08 9.75
N GLU A 135 -4.87 7.66 10.74
CA GLU A 135 -4.74 9.11 10.95
C GLU A 135 -3.28 9.50 11.24
N GLY A 136 -2.94 10.71 10.86
CA GLY A 136 -1.62 11.29 11.08
C GLY A 136 -0.62 10.93 9.99
N GLU A 137 0.66 11.06 10.29
CA GLU A 137 1.77 10.78 9.39
C GLU A 137 2.20 9.31 9.48
N PRO A 138 2.78 8.74 8.40
CA PRO A 138 3.42 7.42 8.45
C PRO A 138 4.47 7.35 9.56
N LYS A 139 4.39 6.31 10.39
CA LYS A 139 5.23 6.17 11.58
C LYS A 139 6.67 5.83 11.20
N LEU A 140 7.63 6.48 11.86
CA LEU A 140 9.04 6.12 11.75
C LEU A 140 9.25 4.71 12.31
N VAL A 141 10.00 3.88 11.59
CA VAL A 141 10.36 2.51 11.97
C VAL A 141 11.81 2.24 11.62
N ASP A 142 12.47 1.39 12.40
CA ASP A 142 13.81 0.91 12.09
C ASP A 142 13.74 -0.18 11.02
N ILE A 143 14.65 -0.12 10.04
CA ILE A 143 14.81 -1.11 8.99
C ILE A 143 16.18 -1.79 9.18
N PRO A 144 16.22 -3.04 9.67
CA PRO A 144 17.47 -3.79 9.81
C PRO A 144 18.11 -4.11 8.44
N ASP A 145 19.43 -4.30 8.42
CA ASP A 145 20.15 -4.68 7.21
C ASP A 145 19.88 -6.13 6.77
N ASP A 146 19.47 -6.99 7.71
CA ASP A 146 19.16 -8.40 7.46
C ASP A 146 17.67 -8.57 7.09
N MET A 147 17.42 -8.87 5.80
CA MET A 147 16.06 -9.06 5.29
C MET A 147 15.34 -10.24 5.93
N ASP A 148 16.02 -11.34 6.20
CA ASP A 148 15.39 -12.55 6.76
C ASP A 148 15.00 -12.31 8.21
N ALA A 149 15.89 -11.70 9.00
CA ALA A 149 15.60 -11.29 10.38
C ALA A 149 14.46 -10.28 10.45
N PHE A 150 14.42 -9.32 9.54
CA PHE A 150 13.32 -8.35 9.45
C PHE A 150 12.00 -9.00 9.07
N THR A 151 12.02 -9.93 8.12
CA THR A 151 10.83 -10.69 7.71
C THR A 151 10.27 -11.51 8.88
N GLU A 152 11.13 -12.19 9.63
CA GLU A 152 10.73 -12.96 10.80
C GLU A 152 10.15 -12.07 11.90
N LEU A 153 10.79 -10.94 12.19
CA LEU A 153 10.30 -9.94 13.15
C LEU A 153 8.90 -9.45 12.77
N LEU A 154 8.71 -9.04 11.52
CA LEU A 154 7.41 -8.56 11.04
C LEU A 154 6.34 -9.64 11.12
N TRP A 155 6.65 -10.86 10.65
CA TRP A 155 5.70 -11.96 10.68
C TRP A 155 5.27 -12.33 12.08
N ASN A 156 6.19 -12.34 13.04
CA ASN A 156 5.90 -12.63 14.44
C ASN A 156 5.18 -11.50 15.17
N SER A 157 5.26 -10.26 14.65
CA SER A 157 4.56 -9.09 15.19
C SER A 157 3.10 -9.00 14.72
N LEU A 158 2.72 -9.72 13.66
CA LEU A 158 1.35 -9.76 13.18
C LEU A 158 0.47 -10.63 14.08
N ASN A 159 -0.81 -10.25 14.19
CA ASN A 159 -1.80 -11.04 14.93
C ASN A 159 -1.89 -12.45 14.32
N ALA A 160 -1.64 -13.48 15.14
CA ALA A 160 -1.57 -14.87 14.71
C ALA A 160 -2.86 -15.39 14.07
N ASP A 161 -4.00 -14.88 14.52
CA ASP A 161 -5.32 -15.31 14.06
C ASP A 161 -5.75 -14.63 12.75
N ASN A 162 -5.13 -13.49 12.42
CA ASN A 162 -5.52 -12.64 11.28
C ASN A 162 -4.46 -12.52 10.19
N LYS A 163 -3.21 -12.92 10.44
CA LYS A 163 -2.15 -12.82 9.43
C LYS A 163 -2.38 -13.80 8.29
N VAL A 164 -2.25 -13.31 7.06
CA VAL A 164 -2.48 -14.08 5.83
C VAL A 164 -1.18 -14.24 5.04
N SER A 165 -0.50 -13.14 4.76
CA SER A 165 0.74 -13.13 3.96
C SER A 165 1.59 -11.92 4.30
N LEU A 166 2.90 -12.06 4.07
CA LEU A 166 3.88 -11.00 4.19
C LEU A 166 4.80 -11.07 2.97
N PHE A 167 5.13 -9.94 2.40
CA PHE A 167 6.14 -9.79 1.37
C PHE A 167 7.18 -8.77 1.83
N VAL A 168 8.45 -9.13 1.77
CA VAL A 168 9.60 -8.27 2.05
C VAL A 168 10.53 -8.30 0.85
N ARG A 169 11.06 -7.16 0.45
CA ARG A 169 12.03 -6.99 -0.62
C ARG A 169 13.04 -5.93 -0.22
N TYR A 170 14.32 -6.26 -0.37
CA TYR A 170 15.46 -5.36 -0.25
C TYR A 170 16.04 -5.05 -1.63
#